data_3e41b273749be2953e2870789c4f11d0
#
_entry.id   3e41b273749be2953e2870789c4f11d0
#
_cell.length_a   1.000
_cell.length_b   1.000
_cell.length_c   1.000
_cell.angle_alpha   90.00
_cell.angle_beta   90.00
_cell.angle_gamma   90.00
#
_symmetry.space_group_name_H-M   'P 1'
#
loop_
_entity.id
_entity.type
_entity.pdbx_description
1 polymer ?
#
loop_
_entity_poly.entity_id
_entity_poly.type
_entity_poly.pdbx_seq_one_letter_code
_entity_poly.pdbx_strand_id
1 'polypeptide(L)'
;MAIIQTKINTDSPLYHKNHQHMSELVKNLHSDIATIKQGGGEKAIARQRAKGKLPVRERIAALLDSDSDFLEIGQFAAWQVYEESIPCAGVVAGIGKVNGIDCMVLANDPSVKGGTYYPLTVKKHLRAQEIAQRCHLPCIYLVDSGGANLPHQSEVFPDKDHFGRIFFNQARMSAQGIPQIAVVLGLCTAGGAYIPAMADVSIIVKQQGTIFLAGPPLVKAATGEVVTEEELGGADVHCKKSGVADYYAQDERHAMELARQAIANTNTAKVGETLAEPNKPRYDADELYGIVNADLRLSFDVREVIARLVDGSDFDEFKALYGSTLVCGFARLEGQLIGIVANNGILFSESAQKGAHFIELCAKRKIPLLFLQNITGFMVGKKYEEGGIAKHGAKLVMAVACADVPKFTIIIGGSYGAGNYGMCGRAYDPTMMWMWPNARISVMGGEQAAGVLTQVKGEVLQRSGNSWNDEEQQAFKQSIVELYNRQGHPYYASARLWDDGILDPKDTRKVLSQALKAALNAPIQTSEFGIFRM
;
A
#
# COMPACT_ATOMS: atom_id res chain seq x y z
N MET A 1 -19.00 9.11 -24.15
CA MET A 1 -19.22 9.02 -22.69
C MET A 1 -20.08 10.22 -22.30
N ALA A 2 -20.96 10.08 -21.32
CA ALA A 2 -21.80 11.19 -20.87
C ALA A 2 -21.12 11.90 -19.70
N ILE A 3 -21.15 13.25 -19.72
CA ILE A 3 -20.58 14.08 -18.66
C ILE A 3 -21.48 13.96 -17.43
N ILE A 4 -20.91 13.57 -16.29
CA ILE A 4 -21.61 13.60 -15.01
C ILE A 4 -21.95 15.06 -14.67
N GLN A 5 -23.23 15.35 -14.46
CA GLN A 5 -23.69 16.63 -13.96
C GLN A 5 -23.73 16.58 -12.42
N THR A 6 -22.95 17.45 -11.77
CA THR A 6 -22.94 17.51 -10.30
C THR A 6 -24.29 18.00 -9.75
N LYS A 7 -24.69 17.37 -8.65
CA LYS A 7 -25.85 17.76 -7.86
C LYS A 7 -25.46 18.34 -6.49
N ILE A 8 -24.15 18.45 -6.27
CA ILE A 8 -23.62 18.98 -5.01
C ILE A 8 -23.95 20.47 -4.90
N ASN A 9 -24.54 20.83 -3.77
CA ASN A 9 -24.71 22.23 -3.37
C ASN A 9 -23.62 22.58 -2.35
N THR A 10 -22.60 23.29 -2.83
CA THR A 10 -21.46 23.73 -2.01
C THR A 10 -21.83 24.73 -0.92
N ASP A 11 -22.99 25.42 -1.04
CA ASP A 11 -23.47 26.38 -0.05
C ASP A 11 -24.31 25.72 1.06
N SER A 12 -24.56 24.40 0.96
CA SER A 12 -25.40 23.71 1.96
C SER A 12 -24.69 23.54 3.31
N PRO A 13 -25.41 23.65 4.44
CA PRO A 13 -24.84 23.43 5.77
C PRO A 13 -24.20 22.02 5.93
N LEU A 14 -24.78 21.02 5.28
CA LEU A 14 -24.24 19.65 5.33
C LEU A 14 -22.89 19.58 4.61
N TYR A 15 -22.78 20.21 3.43
CA TYR A 15 -21.51 20.28 2.69
C TYR A 15 -20.41 20.95 3.53
N HIS A 16 -20.70 22.12 4.11
CA HIS A 16 -19.74 22.83 4.95
C HIS A 16 -19.30 22.00 6.18
N LYS A 17 -20.25 21.34 6.84
CA LYS A 17 -19.94 20.45 7.97
C LYS A 17 -19.01 19.31 7.55
N ASN A 18 -19.30 18.64 6.44
CA ASN A 18 -18.49 17.56 5.90
C ASN A 18 -17.09 18.05 5.50
N HIS A 19 -17.03 19.18 4.79
CA HIS A 19 -15.79 19.79 4.34
C HIS A 19 -14.88 20.17 5.53
N GLN A 20 -15.45 20.78 6.56
CA GLN A 20 -14.71 21.10 7.78
C GLN A 20 -14.16 19.82 8.44
N HIS A 21 -15.01 18.81 8.61
CA HIS A 21 -14.60 17.53 9.22
C HIS A 21 -13.45 16.86 8.46
N MET A 22 -13.56 16.76 7.13
CA MET A 22 -12.50 16.16 6.30
C MET A 22 -11.23 17.00 6.35
N SER A 23 -11.35 18.33 6.32
CA SER A 23 -10.19 19.23 6.42
C SER A 23 -9.41 19.03 7.73
N GLU A 24 -10.10 18.81 8.84
CA GLU A 24 -9.47 18.50 10.14
C GLU A 24 -8.74 17.14 10.10
N LEU A 25 -9.36 16.12 9.52
CA LEU A 25 -8.74 14.81 9.35
C LEU A 25 -7.48 14.88 8.47
N VAL A 26 -7.55 15.62 7.36
CA VAL A 26 -6.41 15.79 6.44
C VAL A 26 -5.29 16.61 7.08
N LYS A 27 -5.64 17.66 7.84
CA LYS A 27 -4.64 18.44 8.60
C LYS A 27 -3.87 17.54 9.58
N ASN A 28 -4.57 16.67 10.31
CA ASN A 28 -3.95 15.72 11.22
C ASN A 28 -3.08 14.71 10.46
N LEU A 29 -3.57 14.19 9.34
CA LEU A 29 -2.82 13.29 8.45
C LEU A 29 -1.49 13.92 8.01
N HIS A 30 -1.51 15.15 7.52
CA HIS A 30 -0.29 15.84 7.09
C HIS A 30 0.69 16.11 8.25
N SER A 31 0.18 16.43 9.44
CA SER A 31 0.99 16.60 10.66
C SER A 31 1.69 15.31 11.06
N ASP A 32 0.96 14.19 11.05
CA ASP A 32 1.51 12.88 11.40
C ASP A 32 2.53 12.40 10.36
N ILE A 33 2.26 12.60 9.07
CA ILE A 33 3.23 12.34 7.99
C ILE A 33 4.49 13.18 8.17
N ALA A 34 4.38 14.46 8.54
CA ALA A 34 5.53 15.31 8.79
C ALA A 34 6.37 14.78 9.96
N THR A 35 5.74 14.27 11.01
CA THR A 35 6.40 13.60 12.14
C THR A 35 7.09 12.31 11.70
N ILE A 36 6.44 11.46 10.94
CA ILE A 36 7.02 10.21 10.40
C ILE A 36 8.25 10.52 9.53
N LYS A 37 8.21 11.57 8.73
CA LYS A 37 9.32 11.99 7.86
C LYS A 37 10.58 12.43 8.62
N GLN A 38 10.49 12.73 9.89
CA GLN A 38 11.65 13.03 10.75
C GLN A 38 12.50 11.80 11.10
N GLY A 39 12.02 10.59 10.77
CA GLY A 39 12.75 9.34 11.03
C GLY A 39 13.11 9.18 12.50
N GLY A 40 14.38 8.89 12.79
CA GLY A 40 14.91 8.77 14.16
C GLY A 40 15.11 10.11 14.90
N GLY A 41 14.68 11.23 14.30
CA GLY A 41 14.73 12.58 14.86
C GLY A 41 16.08 13.28 14.65
N GLU A 42 16.09 14.58 14.98
CA GLU A 42 17.22 15.49 14.68
C GLU A 42 18.58 14.99 15.18
N LYS A 43 18.64 14.43 16.39
CA LYS A 43 19.91 13.94 16.97
C LYS A 43 20.48 12.76 16.18
N ALA A 44 19.63 11.85 15.70
CA ALA A 44 20.05 10.70 14.91
C ALA A 44 20.52 11.15 13.53
N ILE A 45 19.78 12.05 12.90
CA ILE A 45 20.12 12.64 11.59
C ILE A 45 21.44 13.43 11.69
N ALA A 46 21.63 14.23 12.73
CA ALA A 46 22.89 14.97 12.94
C ALA A 46 24.10 14.03 13.07
N ARG A 47 23.95 12.89 13.76
CA ARG A 47 25.01 11.86 13.82
C ARG A 47 25.35 11.24 12.47
N GLN A 48 24.35 11.04 11.61
CA GLN A 48 24.58 10.57 10.24
C GLN A 48 25.35 11.59 9.42
N ARG A 49 24.94 12.84 9.44
CA ARG A 49 25.63 13.94 8.75
C ARG A 49 27.07 14.12 9.22
N ALA A 50 27.32 13.98 10.52
CA ALA A 50 28.67 14.02 11.10
C ALA A 50 29.59 12.89 10.58
N LYS A 51 29.00 11.78 10.10
CA LYS A 51 29.70 10.67 9.43
C LYS A 51 29.78 10.82 7.91
N GLY A 52 29.39 11.96 7.34
CA GLY A 52 29.35 12.20 5.90
C GLY A 52 28.20 11.49 5.18
N LYS A 53 27.22 10.94 5.91
CA LYS A 53 26.07 10.24 5.33
C LYS A 53 24.89 11.17 5.09
N LEU A 54 24.19 10.98 3.98
CA LEU A 54 22.92 11.63 3.70
C LEU A 54 21.79 10.96 4.49
N PRO A 55 20.79 11.73 5.00
CA PRO A 55 19.53 11.17 5.46
C PRO A 55 18.81 10.40 4.37
N VAL A 56 18.01 9.39 4.75
CA VAL A 56 17.39 8.46 3.80
C VAL A 56 16.60 9.16 2.69
N ARG A 57 15.83 10.20 3.01
CA ARG A 57 15.02 10.92 2.01
C ARG A 57 15.86 11.78 1.06
N GLU A 58 17.03 12.25 1.50
CA GLU A 58 18.00 12.95 0.64
C GLU A 58 18.73 11.97 -0.29
N ARG A 59 19.00 10.73 0.18
CA ARG A 59 19.48 9.64 -0.68
C ARG A 59 18.51 9.34 -1.82
N ILE A 60 17.21 9.21 -1.49
CA ILE A 60 16.15 8.99 -2.48
C ILE A 60 16.07 10.17 -3.44
N ALA A 61 16.04 11.40 -2.95
CA ALA A 61 15.99 12.60 -3.78
C ALA A 61 17.20 12.73 -4.72
N ALA A 62 18.40 12.30 -4.28
CA ALA A 62 19.59 12.30 -5.11
C ALA A 62 19.58 11.20 -6.19
N LEU A 63 18.82 10.13 -5.98
CA LEU A 63 18.67 9.01 -6.92
C LEU A 63 17.66 9.33 -8.02
N LEU A 64 16.53 9.94 -7.66
CA LEU A 64 15.41 10.17 -8.56
C LEU A 64 15.69 11.29 -9.58
N ASP A 65 14.92 11.30 -10.65
CA ASP A 65 14.90 12.42 -11.60
C ASP A 65 14.31 13.66 -10.91
N SER A 66 14.79 14.84 -11.29
CA SER A 66 14.43 16.11 -10.64
C SER A 66 12.95 16.46 -10.73
N ASP A 67 12.27 15.95 -11.75
CA ASP A 67 10.84 16.12 -12.02
C ASP A 67 9.99 14.91 -11.58
N SER A 68 10.63 13.92 -10.95
CA SER A 68 9.93 12.71 -10.49
C SER A 68 9.18 12.96 -9.20
N ASP A 69 7.88 12.69 -9.22
CA ASP A 69 7.14 12.41 -7.99
C ASP A 69 7.62 11.07 -7.40
N PHE A 70 7.54 10.96 -6.07
CA PHE A 70 7.81 9.71 -5.36
C PHE A 70 6.52 9.20 -4.73
N LEU A 71 5.97 8.12 -5.30
CA LEU A 71 4.79 7.43 -4.74
C LEU A 71 5.24 6.56 -3.57
N GLU A 72 5.30 7.14 -2.37
CA GLU A 72 5.71 6.45 -1.15
C GLU A 72 4.64 5.46 -0.69
N ILE A 73 5.08 4.24 -0.33
CA ILE A 73 4.22 3.12 0.09
C ILE A 73 4.39 2.88 1.58
N GLY A 74 3.26 2.68 2.29
CA GLY A 74 3.25 2.30 3.70
C GLY A 74 3.93 3.33 4.61
N GLN A 75 3.65 4.62 4.45
CA GLN A 75 4.22 5.69 5.30
C GLN A 75 3.94 5.46 6.78
N PHE A 76 2.73 4.99 7.12
CA PHE A 76 2.30 4.71 8.49
C PHE A 76 2.75 3.35 9.02
N ALA A 77 3.47 2.54 8.25
CA ALA A 77 3.92 1.23 8.71
C ALA A 77 4.64 1.33 10.07
N ALA A 78 4.23 0.48 11.02
CA ALA A 78 4.68 0.44 12.41
C ALA A 78 4.27 1.65 13.30
N TRP A 79 3.41 2.55 12.82
CA TRP A 79 2.94 3.69 13.60
C TRP A 79 2.25 3.22 14.90
N GLN A 80 2.83 3.55 16.05
CA GLN A 80 2.32 3.20 17.39
C GLN A 80 2.03 1.69 17.59
N VAL A 81 2.81 0.82 16.95
CA VAL A 81 2.65 -0.64 17.09
C VAL A 81 3.61 -1.21 18.13
N TYR A 82 4.84 -0.72 18.19
CA TYR A 82 5.86 -1.15 19.15
C TYR A 82 5.94 -0.18 20.32
N GLU A 83 6.53 -0.60 21.44
CA GLU A 83 6.80 0.28 22.58
C GLU A 83 7.68 1.45 22.19
N GLU A 84 8.64 1.22 21.32
CA GLU A 84 9.51 2.21 20.73
C GLU A 84 8.99 2.72 19.38
N SER A 85 9.35 3.95 19.04
CA SER A 85 8.98 4.56 17.76
C SER A 85 9.84 3.99 16.63
N ILE A 86 9.17 3.39 15.64
CA ILE A 86 9.78 2.86 14.41
C ILE A 86 9.10 3.51 13.20
N PRO A 87 9.36 4.81 12.94
CA PRO A 87 8.70 5.52 11.85
C PRO A 87 8.93 4.83 10.51
N CYS A 88 7.87 4.76 9.71
CA CYS A 88 7.91 4.15 8.39
C CYS A 88 8.42 2.70 8.39
N ALA A 89 8.33 1.99 9.54
CA ALA A 89 8.94 0.68 9.78
C ALA A 89 10.46 0.63 9.51
N GLY A 90 11.18 1.74 9.65
CA GLY A 90 12.63 1.82 9.41
C GLY A 90 13.08 1.66 7.96
N VAL A 91 12.14 1.63 7.01
CA VAL A 91 12.39 1.54 5.57
C VAL A 91 11.47 2.49 4.82
N VAL A 92 12.03 3.38 4.02
CA VAL A 92 11.27 4.19 3.06
C VAL A 92 11.20 3.41 1.75
N ALA A 93 9.99 3.13 1.28
CA ALA A 93 9.75 2.40 0.03
C ALA A 93 8.76 3.17 -0.86
N GLY A 94 8.95 3.12 -2.16
CA GLY A 94 8.06 3.80 -3.11
C GLY A 94 8.52 3.70 -4.55
N ILE A 95 7.68 4.21 -5.44
CA ILE A 95 7.93 4.24 -6.88
C ILE A 95 8.35 5.66 -7.30
N GLY A 96 9.45 5.76 -8.03
CA GLY A 96 9.92 7.01 -8.62
C GLY A 96 10.73 6.77 -9.88
N LYS A 97 10.96 7.82 -10.65
CA LYS A 97 11.69 7.71 -11.91
C LYS A 97 13.20 7.87 -11.74
N VAL A 98 13.93 6.99 -12.38
CA VAL A 98 15.38 7.03 -12.52
C VAL A 98 15.73 6.91 -14.00
N ASN A 99 16.31 7.94 -14.59
CA ASN A 99 16.54 8.03 -16.05
C ASN A 99 15.28 7.78 -16.89
N GLY A 100 14.13 8.30 -16.43
CA GLY A 100 12.84 8.18 -17.10
C GLY A 100 12.16 6.81 -16.96
N ILE A 101 12.76 5.88 -16.19
CA ILE A 101 12.22 4.54 -15.93
C ILE A 101 11.62 4.50 -14.52
N ASP A 102 10.38 4.03 -14.39
CA ASP A 102 9.75 3.83 -13.09
C ASP A 102 10.44 2.67 -12.35
N CYS A 103 10.95 2.95 -11.14
CA CYS A 103 11.69 2.01 -10.32
C CYS A 103 11.06 1.90 -8.93
N MET A 104 11.08 0.70 -8.35
CA MET A 104 10.81 0.51 -6.93
C MET A 104 12.09 0.82 -6.15
N VAL A 105 12.04 1.81 -5.28
CA VAL A 105 13.15 2.16 -4.37
C VAL A 105 12.82 1.66 -2.97
N LEU A 106 13.77 0.93 -2.36
CA LEU A 106 13.71 0.48 -0.97
C LEU A 106 14.95 1.01 -0.24
N ALA A 107 14.76 1.93 0.70
CA ALA A 107 15.85 2.58 1.39
C ALA A 107 15.77 2.36 2.91
N ASN A 108 16.76 1.70 3.50
CA ASN A 108 16.87 1.61 4.94
C ASN A 108 17.08 3.00 5.55
N ASP A 109 16.40 3.28 6.67
CA ASP A 109 16.64 4.48 7.47
C ASP A 109 17.52 4.16 8.69
N PRO A 110 18.84 4.36 8.62
CA PRO A 110 19.72 4.06 9.73
C PRO A 110 19.55 5.03 10.91
N SER A 111 18.79 6.13 10.76
CA SER A 111 18.40 6.98 11.88
C SER A 111 17.39 6.28 12.80
N VAL A 112 16.64 5.31 12.27
CA VAL A 112 15.67 4.51 13.00
C VAL A 112 16.32 3.18 13.40
N LYS A 113 16.71 3.06 14.65
CA LYS A 113 17.32 1.82 15.22
C LYS A 113 18.44 1.20 14.37
N GLY A 114 19.25 2.03 13.73
CA GLY A 114 20.35 1.55 12.87
C GLY A 114 19.90 0.81 11.61
N GLY A 115 18.71 1.06 11.13
CA GLY A 115 18.13 0.36 9.97
C GLY A 115 17.80 -1.12 10.23
N THR A 116 17.64 -1.52 11.50
CA THR A 116 17.34 -2.89 11.90
C THR A 116 15.93 -3.31 11.47
N TYR A 117 15.79 -4.56 11.04
CA TYR A 117 14.52 -5.12 10.57
C TYR A 117 13.66 -5.64 11.71
N TYR A 118 12.54 -4.99 11.93
CA TYR A 118 11.40 -5.43 12.75
C TYR A 118 10.43 -6.27 11.92
N PRO A 119 9.45 -6.97 12.52
CA PRO A 119 8.46 -7.74 11.77
C PRO A 119 7.74 -6.93 10.69
N LEU A 120 7.34 -5.69 11.00
CA LEU A 120 6.68 -4.80 10.02
C LEU A 120 7.66 -4.21 8.98
N THR A 121 8.96 -4.14 9.28
CA THR A 121 9.99 -3.79 8.29
C THR A 121 10.05 -4.88 7.21
N VAL A 122 10.09 -6.15 7.62
CA VAL A 122 10.07 -7.29 6.70
C VAL A 122 8.80 -7.29 5.87
N LYS A 123 7.63 -7.16 6.49
CA LYS A 123 6.34 -7.11 5.80
C LYS A 123 6.27 -5.99 4.76
N LYS A 124 6.80 -4.81 5.09
CA LYS A 124 6.86 -3.69 4.15
C LYS A 124 7.80 -3.94 2.99
N HIS A 125 8.98 -4.51 3.25
CA HIS A 125 9.94 -4.87 2.20
C HIS A 125 9.33 -5.89 1.23
N LEU A 126 8.70 -6.95 1.76
CA LEU A 126 8.02 -7.96 0.94
C LEU A 126 6.89 -7.35 0.11
N ARG A 127 6.11 -6.41 0.67
CA ARG A 127 5.05 -5.73 -0.07
C ARG A 127 5.61 -4.87 -1.20
N ALA A 128 6.70 -4.16 -0.99
CA ALA A 128 7.36 -3.39 -2.03
C ALA A 128 7.88 -4.29 -3.16
N GLN A 129 8.49 -5.43 -2.84
CA GLN A 129 8.91 -6.43 -3.83
C GLN A 129 7.72 -7.01 -4.60
N GLU A 130 6.61 -7.29 -3.93
CA GLU A 130 5.38 -7.78 -4.57
C GLU A 130 4.85 -6.78 -5.60
N ILE A 131 4.78 -5.49 -5.26
CA ILE A 131 4.37 -4.43 -6.18
C ILE A 131 5.37 -4.34 -7.35
N ALA A 132 6.67 -4.36 -7.06
CA ALA A 132 7.70 -4.32 -8.09
C ALA A 132 7.58 -5.50 -9.06
N GLN A 133 7.36 -6.71 -8.57
CA GLN A 133 7.17 -7.91 -9.38
C GLN A 133 5.93 -7.80 -10.26
N ARG A 134 4.79 -7.39 -9.70
CA ARG A 134 3.51 -7.23 -10.44
C ARG A 134 3.59 -6.17 -11.52
N CYS A 135 4.31 -5.09 -11.24
CA CYS A 135 4.47 -3.96 -12.15
C CYS A 135 5.73 -4.05 -13.03
N HIS A 136 6.51 -5.12 -12.93
CA HIS A 136 7.81 -5.28 -13.63
C HIS A 136 8.75 -4.08 -13.44
N LEU A 137 8.83 -3.55 -12.21
CA LEU A 137 9.68 -2.41 -11.90
C LEU A 137 11.08 -2.87 -11.47
N PRO A 138 12.16 -2.33 -12.06
CA PRO A 138 13.50 -2.47 -11.51
C PRO A 138 13.51 -2.09 -10.01
N CYS A 139 14.21 -2.89 -9.18
CA CYS A 139 14.36 -2.61 -7.76
C CYS A 139 15.70 -1.98 -7.46
N ILE A 140 15.72 -0.89 -6.69
CA ILE A 140 16.93 -0.25 -6.19
C ILE A 140 16.90 -0.30 -4.67
N TYR A 141 17.83 -1.05 -4.09
CA TYR A 141 18.00 -1.22 -2.65
C TYR A 141 19.10 -0.27 -2.14
N LEU A 142 18.74 0.75 -1.37
CA LEU A 142 19.68 1.64 -0.68
C LEU A 142 19.95 1.05 0.71
N VAL A 143 21.02 0.27 0.84
CA VAL A 143 21.28 -0.59 1.98
C VAL A 143 22.12 0.12 3.04
N ASP A 144 21.58 0.22 4.25
CA ASP A 144 22.28 0.70 5.45
C ASP A 144 21.57 0.10 6.68
N SER A 145 21.84 -1.17 6.99
CA SER A 145 21.08 -1.96 7.97
C SER A 145 21.97 -2.81 8.87
N GLY A 146 21.67 -2.79 10.15
CA GLY A 146 22.26 -3.68 11.14
C GLY A 146 21.72 -5.12 11.13
N GLY A 147 20.86 -5.49 10.19
CA GLY A 147 20.27 -6.83 10.08
C GLY A 147 18.96 -6.99 10.86
N ALA A 148 18.63 -8.23 11.24
CA ALA A 148 17.38 -8.54 11.93
C ALA A 148 17.37 -8.04 13.38
N ASN A 149 16.21 -7.60 13.88
CA ASN A 149 16.02 -7.26 15.28
C ASN A 149 15.98 -8.55 16.11
N LEU A 150 17.04 -8.78 16.93
CA LEU A 150 17.21 -10.02 17.68
C LEU A 150 16.12 -10.28 18.74
N PRO A 151 15.61 -9.28 19.49
CA PRO A 151 14.48 -9.49 20.39
C PRO A 151 13.21 -10.02 19.72
N HIS A 152 12.99 -9.71 18.43
CA HIS A 152 11.84 -10.18 17.64
C HIS A 152 12.20 -11.31 16.68
N GLN A 153 13.28 -12.05 16.91
CA GLN A 153 13.79 -13.03 15.94
C GLN A 153 12.76 -14.10 15.53
N SER A 154 11.86 -14.50 16.43
CA SER A 154 10.80 -15.47 16.14
C SER A 154 9.76 -14.95 15.12
N GLU A 155 9.59 -13.64 15.03
CA GLU A 155 8.65 -12.99 14.10
C GLU A 155 9.34 -12.39 12.86
N VAL A 156 10.67 -12.51 12.78
CA VAL A 156 11.47 -11.95 11.68
C VAL A 156 12.12 -13.03 10.84
N PHE A 157 12.50 -14.18 11.43
CA PHE A 157 13.42 -15.14 10.79
C PHE A 157 12.80 -16.43 10.26
N PRO A 158 12.01 -17.24 11.06
CA PRO A 158 11.83 -18.66 10.74
C PRO A 158 10.71 -18.99 9.75
N ASP A 159 9.75 -18.09 9.53
CA ASP A 159 8.54 -18.39 8.74
C ASP A 159 8.69 -18.01 7.27
N LYS A 160 7.72 -18.47 6.45
CA LYS A 160 7.67 -18.30 5.00
C LYS A 160 7.78 -16.85 4.54
N ASP A 161 7.03 -15.95 5.17
CA ASP A 161 6.97 -14.53 4.81
C ASP A 161 7.81 -13.67 5.77
N HIS A 162 8.94 -14.22 6.21
CA HIS A 162 9.95 -13.58 7.02
C HIS A 162 11.17 -13.16 6.20
N PHE A 163 12.26 -12.80 6.87
CA PHE A 163 13.44 -12.16 6.28
C PHE A 163 14.01 -12.94 5.08
N GLY A 164 14.02 -14.29 5.15
CA GLY A 164 14.50 -15.14 4.04
C GLY A 164 13.69 -14.99 2.76
N ARG A 165 12.41 -14.60 2.85
CA ARG A 165 11.56 -14.39 1.69
C ARG A 165 12.02 -13.23 0.82
N ILE A 166 12.67 -12.23 1.41
CA ILE A 166 13.25 -11.08 0.68
C ILE A 166 14.23 -11.57 -0.39
N PHE A 167 15.13 -12.50 -0.02
CA PHE A 167 16.15 -13.03 -0.93
C PHE A 167 15.55 -13.96 -1.97
N PHE A 168 14.59 -14.79 -1.56
CA PHE A 168 13.84 -15.62 -2.49
C PHE A 168 13.16 -14.78 -3.58
N ASN A 169 12.47 -13.71 -3.18
CA ASN A 169 11.78 -12.81 -4.11
C ASN A 169 12.79 -12.11 -5.04
N GLN A 170 13.91 -11.62 -4.49
CA GLN A 170 14.97 -10.97 -5.26
C GLN A 170 15.51 -11.89 -6.36
N ALA A 171 15.85 -13.14 -6.01
CA ALA A 171 16.32 -14.14 -6.98
C ALA A 171 15.26 -14.43 -8.06
N ARG A 172 13.99 -14.57 -7.66
CA ARG A 172 12.88 -14.86 -8.60
C ARG A 172 12.60 -13.69 -9.54
N MET A 173 12.67 -12.45 -9.04
CA MET A 173 12.49 -11.26 -9.86
C MET A 173 13.64 -11.10 -10.86
N SER A 174 14.90 -11.29 -10.45
CA SER A 174 16.04 -11.33 -11.36
C SER A 174 15.87 -12.38 -12.47
N ALA A 175 15.44 -13.60 -12.09
CA ALA A 175 15.16 -14.67 -13.06
C ALA A 175 14.00 -14.34 -14.03
N GLN A 176 13.11 -13.42 -13.66
CA GLN A 176 12.04 -12.89 -14.53
C GLN A 176 12.46 -11.70 -15.37
N GLY A 177 13.73 -11.31 -15.31
CA GLY A 177 14.26 -10.15 -16.03
C GLY A 177 13.91 -8.80 -15.40
N ILE A 178 13.51 -8.79 -14.12
CA ILE A 178 13.27 -7.56 -13.35
C ILE A 178 14.59 -7.18 -12.67
N PRO A 179 15.27 -6.09 -13.09
CA PRO A 179 16.60 -5.75 -12.60
C PRO A 179 16.63 -5.47 -11.10
N GLN A 180 17.67 -5.99 -10.43
CA GLN A 180 17.91 -5.87 -9.00
C GLN A 180 19.24 -5.12 -8.77
N ILE A 181 19.20 -3.91 -8.25
CA ILE A 181 20.38 -3.06 -8.05
C ILE A 181 20.52 -2.78 -6.55
N ALA A 182 21.67 -3.10 -5.97
CA ALA A 182 21.97 -2.81 -4.57
C ALA A 182 23.05 -1.73 -4.46
N VAL A 183 22.82 -0.76 -3.59
CA VAL A 183 23.76 0.34 -3.26
C VAL A 183 24.04 0.29 -1.78
N VAL A 184 25.24 -0.11 -1.41
CA VAL A 184 25.66 -0.29 -0.02
C VAL A 184 26.24 1.00 0.52
N LEU A 185 25.45 1.70 1.35
CA LEU A 185 25.71 3.03 1.90
C LEU A 185 26.12 3.00 3.38
N GLY A 186 26.22 1.83 3.94
CA GLY A 186 26.55 1.62 5.35
C GLY A 186 26.67 0.16 5.69
N LEU A 187 26.21 -0.20 6.89
CA LEU A 187 26.23 -1.58 7.35
C LEU A 187 25.34 -2.47 6.49
N CYS A 188 25.85 -3.62 6.12
CA CYS A 188 25.10 -4.69 5.47
C CYS A 188 25.53 -6.03 6.09
N THR A 189 24.85 -6.40 7.20
CA THR A 189 25.31 -7.43 8.12
C THR A 189 24.42 -8.65 8.12
N ALA A 190 25.02 -9.81 8.38
CA ALA A 190 24.36 -11.10 8.49
C ALA A 190 23.54 -11.47 7.25
N GLY A 191 22.28 -11.86 7.41
CA GLY A 191 21.39 -12.17 6.27
C GLY A 191 21.24 -11.00 5.30
N GLY A 192 21.32 -9.74 5.76
CA GLY A 192 21.27 -8.56 4.90
C GLY A 192 22.36 -8.53 3.82
N ALA A 193 23.50 -9.17 4.07
CA ALA A 193 24.61 -9.26 3.10
C ALA A 193 24.21 -9.97 1.78
N TYR A 194 23.13 -10.74 1.80
CA TYR A 194 22.61 -11.36 0.57
C TYR A 194 21.92 -10.37 -0.36
N ILE A 195 21.43 -9.21 0.12
CA ILE A 195 20.82 -8.20 -0.76
C ILE A 195 21.81 -7.77 -1.85
N PRO A 196 23.03 -7.24 -1.53
CA PRO A 196 24.01 -6.91 -2.56
C PRO A 196 24.63 -8.15 -3.24
N ALA A 197 24.82 -9.24 -2.53
CA ALA A 197 25.46 -10.43 -3.10
C ALA A 197 24.59 -11.17 -4.12
N MET A 198 23.27 -10.95 -4.12
CA MET A 198 22.31 -11.55 -5.05
C MET A 198 21.71 -10.51 -6.02
N ALA A 199 22.13 -9.26 -5.95
CA ALA A 199 21.72 -8.23 -6.90
C ALA A 199 22.39 -8.46 -8.27
N ASP A 200 21.72 -8.02 -9.34
CA ASP A 200 22.29 -8.04 -10.69
C ASP A 200 23.41 -7.01 -10.83
N VAL A 201 23.34 -5.94 -10.04
CA VAL A 201 24.38 -4.91 -9.92
C VAL A 201 24.56 -4.53 -8.46
N SER A 202 25.79 -4.56 -7.96
CA SER A 202 26.15 -4.21 -6.59
C SER A 202 27.16 -3.06 -6.58
N ILE A 203 26.81 -1.98 -5.86
CA ILE A 203 27.60 -0.75 -5.72
C ILE A 203 27.92 -0.56 -4.25
N ILE A 204 29.17 -0.27 -3.90
CA ILE A 204 29.59 -0.06 -2.52
C ILE A 204 30.33 1.26 -2.36
N VAL A 205 30.03 2.02 -1.29
CA VAL A 205 30.71 3.30 -0.99
C VAL A 205 31.98 3.05 -0.18
N LYS A 206 33.07 3.62 -0.65
CA LYS A 206 34.40 3.58 -0.02
C LYS A 206 34.33 4.05 1.43
N GLN A 207 34.96 3.30 2.33
CA GLN A 207 35.12 3.65 3.77
C GLN A 207 33.81 3.92 4.51
N GLN A 208 32.68 3.51 3.91
CA GLN A 208 31.36 3.72 4.49
C GLN A 208 30.49 2.47 4.37
N GLY A 209 30.45 1.85 3.19
CA GLY A 209 29.73 0.60 2.95
C GLY A 209 30.52 -0.60 3.41
N THR A 210 29.87 -1.54 4.08
CA THR A 210 30.46 -2.81 4.49
C THR A 210 29.50 -3.96 4.27
N ILE A 211 29.99 -5.09 3.77
CA ILE A 211 29.23 -6.32 3.54
C ILE A 211 29.94 -7.48 4.25
N PHE A 212 29.28 -8.11 5.21
CA PHE A 212 29.82 -9.31 5.86
C PHE A 212 28.71 -10.16 6.50
N LEU A 213 28.87 -11.47 6.48
CA LEU A 213 27.94 -12.41 7.14
C LEU A 213 28.09 -12.38 8.67
N ALA A 214 29.32 -12.18 9.14
CA ALA A 214 29.64 -12.06 10.57
C ALA A 214 30.49 -10.82 10.80
N GLY A 215 30.04 -9.90 11.66
CA GLY A 215 30.79 -8.70 11.99
C GLY A 215 32.04 -8.97 12.84
N PRO A 216 32.94 -7.99 12.98
CA PRO A 216 34.21 -8.16 13.69
C PRO A 216 34.11 -8.78 15.09
N PRO A 217 33.09 -8.45 15.93
CA PRO A 217 32.95 -9.10 17.25
C PRO A 217 32.71 -10.60 17.16
N LEU A 218 31.91 -11.04 16.18
CA LEU A 218 31.60 -12.46 15.98
C LEU A 218 32.79 -13.21 15.38
N VAL A 219 33.52 -12.59 14.45
CA VAL A 219 34.78 -13.13 13.91
C VAL A 219 35.78 -13.36 15.03
N LYS A 220 36.00 -12.35 15.90
CA LYS A 220 36.88 -12.46 17.05
C LYS A 220 36.46 -13.59 18.00
N ALA A 221 35.17 -13.73 18.27
CA ALA A 221 34.67 -14.77 19.15
C ALA A 221 34.83 -16.17 18.55
N ALA A 222 34.67 -16.32 17.23
CA ALA A 222 34.71 -17.61 16.54
C ALA A 222 36.13 -18.07 16.18
N THR A 223 37.01 -17.15 15.78
CA THR A 223 38.34 -17.48 15.24
C THR A 223 39.50 -16.88 16.03
N GLY A 224 39.24 -15.94 16.95
CA GLY A 224 40.26 -15.15 17.64
C GLY A 224 40.87 -14.01 16.83
N GLU A 225 40.50 -13.90 15.55
CA GLU A 225 41.02 -12.87 14.64
C GLU A 225 40.47 -11.47 15.00
N VAL A 226 41.35 -10.47 15.02
CA VAL A 226 40.97 -9.07 15.26
C VAL A 226 41.07 -8.31 13.95
N VAL A 227 39.92 -7.89 13.42
CA VAL A 227 39.79 -7.17 12.15
C VAL A 227 38.90 -5.95 12.33
N THR A 228 39.12 -4.92 11.51
CA THR A 228 38.19 -3.78 11.38
C THR A 228 37.05 -4.12 10.41
N GLU A 229 35.96 -3.35 10.46
CA GLU A 229 34.85 -3.51 9.49
C GLU A 229 35.32 -3.33 8.04
N GLU A 230 36.19 -2.35 7.80
CA GLU A 230 36.74 -2.09 6.45
C GLU A 230 37.66 -3.21 5.95
N GLU A 231 38.52 -3.76 6.82
CA GLU A 231 39.38 -4.90 6.48
C GLU A 231 38.58 -6.19 6.24
N LEU A 232 37.46 -6.38 6.94
CA LEU A 232 36.63 -7.57 6.84
C LEU A 232 35.73 -7.54 5.60
N GLY A 233 35.10 -6.40 5.34
CA GLY A 233 34.07 -6.32 4.31
C GLY A 233 33.86 -4.93 3.69
N GLY A 234 34.87 -4.08 3.65
CA GLY A 234 34.81 -2.78 3.00
C GLY A 234 34.90 -2.84 1.49
N ALA A 235 34.79 -1.67 0.87
CA ALA A 235 34.77 -1.54 -0.59
C ALA A 235 36.03 -2.11 -1.28
N ASP A 236 37.20 -1.94 -0.67
CA ASP A 236 38.45 -2.47 -1.21
C ASP A 236 38.47 -4.01 -1.22
N VAL A 237 37.85 -4.64 -0.23
CA VAL A 237 37.72 -6.10 -0.19
C VAL A 237 36.79 -6.58 -1.31
N HIS A 238 35.59 -5.97 -1.40
CA HIS A 238 34.55 -6.49 -2.26
C HIS A 238 34.72 -6.13 -3.74
N CYS A 239 35.31 -4.99 -4.07
CA CYS A 239 35.58 -4.64 -5.47
C CYS A 239 36.91 -5.18 -6.01
N LYS A 240 37.90 -5.46 -5.12
CA LYS A 240 39.25 -5.83 -5.60
C LYS A 240 39.64 -7.28 -5.33
N LYS A 241 39.04 -7.95 -4.32
CA LYS A 241 39.42 -9.29 -3.88
C LYS A 241 38.30 -10.31 -4.03
N SER A 242 37.13 -10.06 -3.41
CA SER A 242 36.05 -11.05 -3.40
C SER A 242 35.13 -11.00 -4.62
N GLY A 243 35.04 -9.84 -5.29
CA GLY A 243 34.15 -9.65 -6.43
C GLY A 243 32.65 -9.59 -6.07
N VAL A 244 32.30 -9.37 -4.81
CA VAL A 244 30.88 -9.25 -4.38
C VAL A 244 30.26 -7.93 -4.85
N ALA A 245 31.06 -6.87 -4.99
CA ALA A 245 30.59 -5.60 -5.50
C ALA A 245 31.24 -5.27 -6.85
N ASP A 246 30.41 -4.78 -7.79
CA ASP A 246 30.81 -4.49 -9.16
C ASP A 246 31.38 -3.07 -9.31
N TYR A 247 30.84 -2.12 -8.52
CA TYR A 247 31.21 -0.71 -8.65
C TYR A 247 31.66 -0.12 -7.31
N TYR A 248 32.78 0.60 -7.40
CA TYR A 248 33.43 1.29 -6.29
C TYR A 248 33.05 2.77 -6.30
N ALA A 249 32.16 3.20 -5.40
CA ALA A 249 31.75 4.58 -5.29
C ALA A 249 32.65 5.36 -4.32
N GLN A 250 33.01 6.59 -4.66
CA GLN A 250 33.84 7.45 -3.82
C GLN A 250 33.09 8.02 -2.61
N ASP A 251 31.80 8.31 -2.80
CA ASP A 251 30.86 8.82 -1.81
C ASP A 251 29.42 8.44 -2.19
N GLU A 252 28.44 8.84 -1.37
CA GLU A 252 27.01 8.51 -1.61
C GLU A 252 26.47 9.16 -2.90
N ARG A 253 26.93 10.36 -3.29
CA ARG A 253 26.48 11.02 -4.52
C ARG A 253 26.95 10.27 -5.76
N HIS A 254 28.22 9.90 -5.78
CA HIS A 254 28.77 9.06 -6.84
C HIS A 254 28.07 7.68 -6.88
N ALA A 255 27.69 7.12 -5.73
CA ALA A 255 26.92 5.87 -5.70
C ALA A 255 25.55 6.02 -6.36
N MET A 256 24.85 7.16 -6.16
CA MET A 256 23.58 7.43 -6.85
C MET A 256 23.76 7.60 -8.36
N GLU A 257 24.84 8.25 -8.80
CA GLU A 257 25.17 8.37 -10.23
C GLU A 257 25.41 6.98 -10.85
N LEU A 258 26.17 6.12 -10.19
CA LEU A 258 26.40 4.74 -10.63
C LEU A 258 25.10 3.92 -10.67
N ALA A 259 24.21 4.09 -9.69
CA ALA A 259 22.90 3.42 -9.69
C ALA A 259 22.02 3.91 -10.85
N ARG A 260 22.00 5.21 -11.12
CA ARG A 260 21.33 5.80 -12.29
C ARG A 260 21.89 5.25 -13.60
N GLN A 261 23.23 5.13 -13.71
CA GLN A 261 23.88 4.53 -14.87
C GLN A 261 23.53 3.05 -15.01
N ALA A 262 23.46 2.29 -13.89
CA ALA A 262 23.04 0.91 -13.91
C ALA A 262 21.61 0.75 -14.46
N ILE A 263 20.67 1.60 -14.06
CA ILE A 263 19.31 1.62 -14.62
C ILE A 263 19.33 1.95 -16.12
N ALA A 264 20.12 2.92 -16.56
CA ALA A 264 20.23 3.26 -17.99
C ALA A 264 20.70 2.05 -18.84
N ASN A 265 21.48 1.15 -18.25
CA ASN A 265 22.04 -0.02 -18.90
C ASN A 265 21.12 -1.27 -18.86
N THR A 266 19.95 -1.22 -18.20
CA THR A 266 19.06 -2.39 -18.08
C THR A 266 18.30 -2.72 -19.36
N ASN A 267 18.30 -1.84 -20.36
CA ASN A 267 17.49 -1.95 -21.57
C ASN A 267 15.98 -2.13 -21.28
N THR A 268 15.52 -1.63 -20.14
CA THR A 268 14.10 -1.68 -19.76
C THR A 268 13.30 -0.79 -20.70
N ALA A 269 12.24 -1.33 -21.31
CA ALA A 269 11.37 -0.57 -22.19
C ALA A 269 10.66 0.54 -21.41
N LYS A 270 10.57 1.73 -22.00
CA LYS A 270 9.69 2.80 -21.46
C LYS A 270 8.24 2.41 -21.67
N VAL A 271 7.38 2.77 -20.72
CA VAL A 271 5.94 2.52 -20.77
C VAL A 271 5.34 3.10 -22.04
N GLY A 272 4.43 2.34 -22.66
CA GLY A 272 3.75 2.69 -23.90
C GLY A 272 2.94 3.98 -23.84
N GLU A 273 2.58 4.47 -25.02
CA GLU A 273 1.85 5.71 -25.23
C GLU A 273 0.48 5.70 -24.53
N THR A 274 0.07 6.84 -24.02
CA THR A 274 -1.30 7.11 -23.57
C THR A 274 -2.25 7.00 -24.75
N LEU A 275 -3.37 6.27 -24.57
CA LEU A 275 -4.33 6.02 -25.66
C LEU A 275 -5.15 7.27 -26.08
N ALA A 276 -5.15 8.31 -25.25
CA ALA A 276 -5.82 9.58 -25.53
C ALA A 276 -5.12 10.73 -24.76
N GLU A 277 -5.34 11.95 -25.23
CA GLU A 277 -4.87 13.14 -24.52
C GLU A 277 -5.52 13.23 -23.12
N PRO A 278 -4.72 13.46 -22.06
CA PRO A 278 -5.26 13.67 -20.71
C PRO A 278 -6.14 14.91 -20.65
N ASN A 279 -7.26 14.81 -19.95
CA ASN A 279 -8.18 15.93 -19.72
C ASN A 279 -8.48 16.08 -18.23
N LYS A 280 -8.42 17.32 -17.71
CA LYS A 280 -8.73 17.55 -16.30
C LYS A 280 -10.21 17.29 -16.02
N PRO A 281 -10.57 16.81 -14.81
CA PRO A 281 -11.94 16.80 -14.35
C PRO A 281 -12.55 18.21 -14.42
N ARG A 282 -13.86 18.30 -14.62
CA ARG A 282 -14.59 19.59 -14.68
C ARG A 282 -14.79 20.21 -13.32
N TYR A 283 -14.77 19.40 -12.26
CA TYR A 283 -15.03 19.81 -10.89
C TYR A 283 -13.76 19.76 -10.07
N ASP A 284 -13.66 20.67 -9.11
CA ASP A 284 -12.49 20.78 -8.25
C ASP A 284 -12.38 19.58 -7.30
N ALA A 285 -11.17 19.08 -7.13
CA ALA A 285 -10.90 18.00 -6.18
C ALA A 285 -11.14 18.40 -4.72
N ASP A 286 -11.09 19.70 -4.38
CA ASP A 286 -11.43 20.24 -3.05
C ASP A 286 -12.86 19.89 -2.64
N GLU A 287 -13.76 19.81 -3.59
CA GLU A 287 -15.16 19.47 -3.34
C GLU A 287 -15.34 18.05 -2.76
N LEU A 288 -14.36 17.15 -2.95
CA LEU A 288 -14.37 15.80 -2.34
C LEU A 288 -14.52 15.84 -0.82
N TYR A 289 -14.02 16.88 -0.18
CA TYR A 289 -14.12 17.03 1.27
C TYR A 289 -15.57 17.22 1.75
N GLY A 290 -16.40 17.90 0.95
CA GLY A 290 -17.79 18.15 1.30
C GLY A 290 -18.76 17.04 0.85
N ILE A 291 -18.33 16.16 -0.08
CA ILE A 291 -19.17 15.10 -0.67
C ILE A 291 -19.32 13.94 0.30
N VAL A 292 -18.20 13.50 0.91
CA VAL A 292 -18.21 12.34 1.79
C VAL A 292 -18.71 12.73 3.18
N ASN A 293 -19.78 12.07 3.61
CA ASN A 293 -20.42 12.41 4.86
C ASN A 293 -19.53 12.11 6.08
N ALA A 294 -19.48 13.05 7.02
CA ALA A 294 -18.84 12.86 8.33
C ALA A 294 -19.51 11.73 9.13
N ASP A 295 -20.80 11.55 8.97
CA ASP A 295 -21.55 10.39 9.48
C ASP A 295 -21.61 9.31 8.38
N LEU A 296 -20.88 8.23 8.55
CA LEU A 296 -20.80 7.12 7.58
C LEU A 296 -22.13 6.38 7.37
N ARG A 297 -23.15 6.64 8.20
CA ARG A 297 -24.51 6.09 8.02
C ARG A 297 -25.28 6.83 6.94
N LEU A 298 -24.87 8.05 6.60
CA LEU A 298 -25.47 8.83 5.54
C LEU A 298 -24.86 8.48 4.20
N SER A 299 -25.69 8.13 3.24
CA SER A 299 -25.26 7.85 1.87
C SER A 299 -24.97 9.12 1.10
N PHE A 300 -24.10 9.01 0.10
CA PHE A 300 -23.87 10.02 -0.95
C PHE A 300 -23.83 9.31 -2.31
N ASP A 301 -24.06 10.05 -3.38
CA ASP A 301 -23.93 9.48 -4.73
C ASP A 301 -22.45 9.38 -5.12
N VAL A 302 -21.96 8.17 -5.30
CA VAL A 302 -20.55 7.92 -5.63
C VAL A 302 -20.14 8.49 -7.00
N ARG A 303 -21.11 8.80 -7.87
CA ARG A 303 -20.83 9.48 -9.14
C ARG A 303 -20.21 10.86 -8.95
N GLU A 304 -20.52 11.52 -7.84
CA GLU A 304 -19.90 12.79 -7.48
C GLU A 304 -18.40 12.64 -7.21
N VAL A 305 -17.98 11.52 -6.60
CA VAL A 305 -16.55 11.20 -6.44
C VAL A 305 -15.92 10.89 -7.79
N ILE A 306 -16.56 10.04 -8.60
CA ILE A 306 -16.06 9.68 -9.95
C ILE A 306 -15.86 10.94 -10.80
N ALA A 307 -16.80 11.88 -10.77
CA ALA A 307 -16.73 13.11 -11.57
C ALA A 307 -15.51 14.01 -11.26
N ARG A 308 -14.91 13.85 -10.06
CA ARG A 308 -13.73 14.62 -9.64
C ARG A 308 -12.41 13.85 -9.81
N LEU A 309 -12.51 12.61 -10.28
CA LEU A 309 -11.33 11.76 -10.51
C LEU A 309 -11.02 11.57 -12.00
N VAL A 310 -12.07 11.44 -12.85
CA VAL A 310 -11.91 10.99 -14.24
C VAL A 310 -11.77 12.15 -15.22
N ASP A 311 -11.14 11.88 -16.36
CA ASP A 311 -10.91 12.85 -17.43
C ASP A 311 -12.22 13.46 -17.92
N GLY A 312 -12.28 14.80 -17.97
CA GLY A 312 -13.45 15.57 -18.44
C GLY A 312 -14.73 15.34 -17.64
N SER A 313 -14.66 14.60 -16.51
CA SER A 313 -15.83 14.08 -15.77
C SER A 313 -16.73 13.19 -16.64
N ASP A 314 -16.15 12.58 -17.66
CA ASP A 314 -16.82 11.70 -18.61
C ASP A 314 -16.90 10.27 -18.07
N PHE A 315 -18.12 9.72 -18.02
CA PHE A 315 -18.37 8.38 -17.53
C PHE A 315 -19.41 7.66 -18.39
N ASP A 316 -19.11 6.46 -18.82
CA ASP A 316 -20.02 5.58 -19.55
C ASP A 316 -20.55 4.50 -18.60
N GLU A 317 -21.69 4.80 -17.97
CA GLU A 317 -22.26 3.94 -16.93
C GLU A 317 -22.90 2.68 -17.52
N PHE A 318 -22.35 1.52 -17.15
CA PHE A 318 -22.83 0.21 -17.54
C PHE A 318 -24.06 -0.18 -16.73
N LYS A 319 -25.16 -0.56 -17.40
CA LYS A 319 -26.42 -0.99 -16.78
C LYS A 319 -26.91 -0.02 -15.68
N ALA A 320 -26.98 1.27 -15.99
CA ALA A 320 -27.33 2.33 -15.03
C ALA A 320 -28.67 2.08 -14.29
N LEU A 321 -29.65 1.45 -14.96
CA LEU A 321 -30.98 1.17 -14.40
C LEU A 321 -31.09 -0.17 -13.66
N TYR A 322 -30.05 -1.02 -13.68
CA TYR A 322 -30.03 -2.33 -13.04
C TYR A 322 -28.99 -2.38 -11.94
N GLY A 323 -29.34 -2.89 -10.75
CA GLY A 323 -28.44 -3.00 -9.61
C GLY A 323 -27.83 -1.64 -9.24
N SER A 324 -28.66 -0.62 -9.06
CA SER A 324 -28.27 0.79 -8.92
C SER A 324 -27.44 1.11 -7.67
N THR A 325 -27.37 0.19 -6.71
CA THR A 325 -26.51 0.33 -5.51
C THR A 325 -25.05 -0.04 -5.76
N LEU A 326 -24.72 -0.49 -6.99
CA LEU A 326 -23.37 -0.62 -7.48
C LEU A 326 -23.25 0.13 -8.81
N VAL A 327 -22.41 1.12 -8.88
CA VAL A 327 -22.10 1.89 -10.10
C VAL A 327 -20.92 1.22 -10.79
N CYS A 328 -21.12 0.80 -12.05
CA CYS A 328 -20.08 0.24 -12.90
C CYS A 328 -20.01 1.04 -14.18
N GLY A 329 -18.83 1.29 -14.73
CA GLY A 329 -18.72 1.99 -16.01
C GLY A 329 -17.28 2.23 -16.44
N PHE A 330 -17.14 2.73 -17.66
CA PHE A 330 -15.86 3.07 -18.27
C PHE A 330 -15.57 4.56 -18.13
N ALA A 331 -14.30 4.88 -17.90
CA ALA A 331 -13.80 6.24 -17.85
C ALA A 331 -12.34 6.27 -18.34
N ARG A 332 -11.78 7.48 -18.43
CA ARG A 332 -10.34 7.66 -18.62
C ARG A 332 -9.73 8.34 -17.41
N LEU A 333 -8.50 7.93 -17.12
CA LEU A 333 -7.65 8.54 -16.09
C LEU A 333 -6.29 8.84 -16.72
N GLU A 334 -5.96 10.14 -16.88
CA GLU A 334 -4.76 10.57 -17.59
C GLU A 334 -4.62 9.91 -18.97
N GLY A 335 -5.74 9.88 -19.73
CA GLY A 335 -5.82 9.30 -21.07
C GLY A 335 -5.96 7.78 -21.11
N GLN A 336 -5.69 7.05 -20.03
CA GLN A 336 -5.81 5.60 -19.96
C GLN A 336 -7.24 5.15 -19.68
N LEU A 337 -7.74 4.16 -20.43
CA LEU A 337 -9.05 3.58 -20.21
C LEU A 337 -9.04 2.71 -18.95
N ILE A 338 -10.02 2.93 -18.07
CA ILE A 338 -10.25 2.15 -16.85
C ILE A 338 -11.71 1.74 -16.71
N GLY A 339 -11.95 0.62 -16.04
CA GLY A 339 -13.26 0.22 -15.54
C GLY A 339 -13.39 0.63 -14.07
N ILE A 340 -14.50 1.25 -13.71
CA ILE A 340 -14.79 1.66 -12.34
C ILE A 340 -15.90 0.80 -11.76
N VAL A 341 -15.70 0.29 -10.55
CA VAL A 341 -16.70 -0.43 -9.74
C VAL A 341 -16.81 0.31 -8.40
N ALA A 342 -17.95 0.91 -8.14
CA ALA A 342 -18.11 1.83 -7.02
C ALA A 342 -19.39 1.55 -6.23
N ASN A 343 -19.31 1.49 -4.90
CA ASN A 343 -20.48 1.31 -4.06
C ASN A 343 -21.33 2.57 -4.02
N ASN A 344 -22.65 2.38 -4.17
CA ASN A 344 -23.67 3.42 -4.03
C ASN A 344 -24.80 2.97 -3.07
N GLY A 345 -24.43 2.14 -2.10
CA GLY A 345 -25.35 1.56 -1.13
C GLY A 345 -25.04 0.09 -0.82
N ILE A 346 -26.01 -0.60 -0.21
CA ILE A 346 -25.93 -2.02 0.16
C ILE A 346 -25.88 -2.88 -1.11
N LEU A 347 -25.12 -3.98 -1.11
CA LEU A 347 -25.08 -4.92 -2.21
C LEU A 347 -26.28 -5.88 -2.19
N PHE A 348 -27.06 -5.85 -3.26
CA PHE A 348 -28.14 -6.81 -3.56
C PHE A 348 -27.67 -7.85 -4.58
N SER A 349 -28.48 -8.87 -4.83
CA SER A 349 -28.20 -9.89 -5.85
C SER A 349 -27.96 -9.29 -7.23
N GLU A 350 -28.76 -8.31 -7.62
CA GLU A 350 -28.67 -7.61 -8.91
C GLU A 350 -27.36 -6.81 -9.02
N SER A 351 -26.96 -6.15 -7.92
CA SER A 351 -25.70 -5.40 -7.85
C SER A 351 -24.51 -6.33 -7.99
N ALA A 352 -24.53 -7.48 -7.32
CA ALA A 352 -23.48 -8.49 -7.41
C ALA A 352 -23.35 -9.08 -8.83
N GLN A 353 -24.48 -9.40 -9.48
CA GLN A 353 -24.50 -9.89 -10.87
C GLN A 353 -23.99 -8.84 -11.85
N LYS A 354 -24.40 -7.57 -11.70
CA LYS A 354 -23.91 -6.45 -12.50
C LYS A 354 -22.40 -6.31 -12.38
N GLY A 355 -21.89 -6.31 -11.13
CA GLY A 355 -20.45 -6.19 -10.85
C GLY A 355 -19.64 -7.35 -11.44
N ALA A 356 -20.09 -8.59 -11.25
CA ALA A 356 -19.44 -9.76 -11.83
C ALA A 356 -19.34 -9.66 -13.36
N HIS A 357 -20.44 -9.38 -14.04
CA HIS A 357 -20.47 -9.22 -15.50
C HIS A 357 -19.52 -8.11 -15.97
N PHE A 358 -19.51 -6.95 -15.28
CA PHE A 358 -18.67 -5.82 -15.66
C PHE A 358 -17.18 -6.12 -15.47
N ILE A 359 -16.81 -6.78 -14.36
CA ILE A 359 -15.43 -7.19 -14.08
C ILE A 359 -14.93 -8.17 -15.13
N GLU A 360 -15.72 -9.19 -15.49
CA GLU A 360 -15.38 -10.13 -16.56
C GLU A 360 -15.17 -9.43 -17.90
N LEU A 361 -16.04 -8.46 -18.22
CA LEU A 361 -15.94 -7.67 -19.45
C LEU A 361 -14.63 -6.86 -19.49
N CYS A 362 -14.27 -6.20 -18.39
CA CYS A 362 -13.00 -5.48 -18.26
C CYS A 362 -11.81 -6.42 -18.36
N ALA A 363 -11.85 -7.56 -17.65
CA ALA A 363 -10.80 -8.55 -17.66
C ALA A 363 -10.53 -9.13 -19.06
N LYS A 364 -11.57 -9.50 -19.79
CA LYS A 364 -11.45 -9.97 -21.19
C LYS A 364 -10.91 -8.92 -22.16
N ARG A 365 -11.18 -7.66 -21.89
CA ARG A 365 -10.70 -6.52 -22.70
C ARG A 365 -9.35 -5.96 -22.19
N LYS A 366 -8.74 -6.57 -21.16
CA LYS A 366 -7.49 -6.11 -20.55
C LYS A 366 -7.55 -4.67 -20.05
N ILE A 367 -8.69 -4.26 -19.49
CA ILE A 367 -8.93 -2.92 -18.95
C ILE A 367 -8.66 -2.95 -17.44
N PRO A 368 -7.75 -2.12 -16.91
CA PRO A 368 -7.52 -1.98 -15.48
C PRO A 368 -8.80 -1.59 -14.72
N LEU A 369 -8.93 -2.04 -13.47
CA LEU A 369 -10.09 -1.83 -12.62
C LEU A 369 -9.78 -0.91 -11.45
N LEU A 370 -10.65 0.07 -11.21
CA LEU A 370 -10.68 0.91 -10.01
C LEU A 370 -11.90 0.56 -9.17
N PHE A 371 -11.67 0.18 -7.91
CA PHE A 371 -12.71 -0.07 -6.91
C PHE A 371 -12.78 1.12 -5.93
N LEU A 372 -13.96 1.75 -5.84
CA LEU A 372 -14.25 2.77 -4.84
C LEU A 372 -15.16 2.15 -3.78
N GLN A 373 -14.58 1.83 -2.62
CA GLN A 373 -15.31 1.15 -1.55
C GLN A 373 -15.99 2.13 -0.58
N ASN A 374 -17.30 2.03 -0.49
CA ASN A 374 -18.11 2.54 0.60
C ASN A 374 -19.24 1.53 0.84
N ILE A 375 -18.86 0.39 1.44
CA ILE A 375 -19.76 -0.77 1.56
C ILE A 375 -20.07 -1.11 3.01
N THR A 376 -21.35 -1.22 3.33
CA THR A 376 -21.86 -1.66 4.63
C THR A 376 -22.09 -3.17 4.69
N GLY A 377 -22.10 -3.87 3.56
CA GLY A 377 -22.27 -5.31 3.43
C GLY A 377 -23.22 -5.72 2.31
N PHE A 378 -23.42 -7.02 2.18
CA PHE A 378 -24.53 -7.58 1.39
C PHE A 378 -25.83 -7.49 2.19
N MET A 379 -26.95 -7.36 1.49
CA MET A 379 -28.27 -7.36 2.12
C MET A 379 -28.54 -8.70 2.81
N VAL A 380 -29.12 -8.64 4.00
CA VAL A 380 -29.41 -9.80 4.85
C VAL A 380 -30.92 -9.98 5.01
N GLY A 381 -31.33 -11.19 5.31
CA GLY A 381 -32.72 -11.53 5.65
C GLY A 381 -33.28 -12.66 4.77
N LYS A 382 -34.31 -13.36 5.29
CA LYS A 382 -34.88 -14.56 4.69
C LYS A 382 -35.20 -14.41 3.19
N LYS A 383 -35.83 -13.33 2.78
CA LYS A 383 -36.17 -13.04 1.38
C LYS A 383 -34.94 -13.00 0.46
N TYR A 384 -33.82 -12.48 0.96
CA TYR A 384 -32.59 -12.32 0.16
C TYR A 384 -31.82 -13.63 0.10
N GLU A 385 -31.83 -14.43 1.19
CA GLU A 385 -31.25 -15.78 1.17
C GLU A 385 -32.01 -16.70 0.22
N GLU A 386 -33.35 -16.70 0.27
CA GLU A 386 -34.21 -17.43 -0.68
C GLU A 386 -33.99 -16.94 -2.12
N GLY A 387 -33.73 -15.65 -2.33
CA GLY A 387 -33.39 -15.05 -3.63
C GLY A 387 -31.96 -15.34 -4.11
N GLY A 388 -31.17 -16.09 -3.35
CA GLY A 388 -29.83 -16.54 -3.73
C GLY A 388 -28.73 -15.51 -3.56
N ILE A 389 -28.84 -14.61 -2.58
CA ILE A 389 -27.80 -13.56 -2.33
C ILE A 389 -26.40 -14.17 -2.15
N ALA A 390 -26.30 -15.33 -1.48
CA ALA A 390 -25.02 -16.02 -1.29
C ALA A 390 -24.39 -16.44 -2.63
N LYS A 391 -25.14 -17.05 -3.54
CA LYS A 391 -24.62 -17.46 -4.87
C LYS A 391 -24.30 -16.27 -5.76
N HIS A 392 -25.11 -15.21 -5.72
CA HIS A 392 -24.86 -14.01 -6.52
C HIS A 392 -23.69 -13.18 -5.98
N GLY A 393 -23.58 -13.08 -4.65
CA GLY A 393 -22.41 -12.49 -4.00
C GLY A 393 -21.13 -13.25 -4.35
N ALA A 394 -21.17 -14.60 -4.33
CA ALA A 394 -20.04 -15.44 -4.70
C ALA A 394 -19.58 -15.22 -6.16
N LYS A 395 -20.49 -14.93 -7.10
CA LYS A 395 -20.11 -14.59 -8.48
C LYS A 395 -19.26 -13.31 -8.53
N LEU A 396 -19.66 -12.27 -7.80
CA LEU A 396 -18.89 -11.03 -7.72
C LEU A 396 -17.50 -11.27 -7.11
N VAL A 397 -17.46 -11.99 -5.99
CA VAL A 397 -16.21 -12.33 -5.31
C VAL A 397 -15.28 -13.15 -6.21
N MET A 398 -15.82 -14.13 -6.96
CA MET A 398 -15.05 -14.94 -7.90
C MET A 398 -14.55 -14.11 -9.09
N ALA A 399 -15.38 -13.21 -9.63
CA ALA A 399 -14.97 -12.32 -10.70
C ALA A 399 -13.79 -11.43 -10.29
N VAL A 400 -13.83 -10.86 -9.09
CA VAL A 400 -12.73 -10.07 -8.51
C VAL A 400 -11.47 -10.90 -8.35
N ALA A 401 -11.60 -12.14 -7.82
CA ALA A 401 -10.47 -13.02 -7.55
C ALA A 401 -9.75 -13.47 -8.82
N CYS A 402 -10.52 -13.73 -9.91
CA CYS A 402 -9.99 -14.27 -11.16
C CYS A 402 -9.62 -13.20 -12.21
N ALA A 403 -9.86 -11.92 -11.94
CA ALA A 403 -9.48 -10.86 -12.86
C ALA A 403 -7.98 -10.54 -12.72
N ASP A 404 -7.18 -10.89 -13.74
CA ASP A 404 -5.72 -10.69 -13.80
C ASP A 404 -5.32 -9.36 -14.47
N VAL A 405 -6.20 -8.38 -14.45
CA VAL A 405 -5.89 -7.00 -14.82
C VAL A 405 -5.39 -6.22 -13.60
N PRO A 406 -4.64 -5.12 -13.78
CA PRO A 406 -4.32 -4.23 -12.66
C PRO A 406 -5.60 -3.80 -11.93
N LYS A 407 -5.62 -4.00 -10.60
CA LYS A 407 -6.74 -3.65 -9.72
C LYS A 407 -6.27 -2.63 -8.69
N PHE A 408 -6.97 -1.51 -8.58
CA PHE A 408 -6.72 -0.49 -7.60
C PHE A 408 -7.94 -0.32 -6.70
N THR A 409 -7.72 -0.14 -5.41
CA THR A 409 -8.81 0.03 -4.46
C THR A 409 -8.60 1.26 -3.60
N ILE A 410 -9.63 2.10 -3.51
CA ILE A 410 -9.69 3.21 -2.55
C ILE A 410 -10.88 2.97 -1.62
N ILE A 411 -10.62 2.86 -0.33
CA ILE A 411 -11.69 2.87 0.68
C ILE A 411 -12.01 4.33 1.00
N ILE A 412 -13.15 4.79 0.46
CA ILE A 412 -13.61 6.18 0.58
C ILE A 412 -14.58 6.40 1.75
N GLY A 413 -14.99 5.31 2.41
CA GLY A 413 -15.94 5.31 3.53
C GLY A 413 -15.87 3.99 4.28
N GLY A 414 -17.00 3.29 4.44
CA GLY A 414 -17.05 1.99 5.09
C GLY A 414 -16.51 0.85 4.22
N SER A 415 -15.90 -0.15 4.86
CA SER A 415 -15.51 -1.42 4.23
C SER A 415 -15.78 -2.56 5.22
N TYR A 416 -16.98 -3.16 5.14
CA TYR A 416 -17.45 -4.10 6.13
C TYR A 416 -17.77 -5.48 5.56
N GLY A 417 -17.36 -6.52 6.31
CA GLY A 417 -17.70 -7.90 6.05
C GLY A 417 -17.32 -8.41 4.66
N ALA A 418 -18.10 -9.34 4.12
CA ALA A 418 -17.88 -9.93 2.81
C ALA A 418 -18.01 -8.92 1.63
N GLY A 419 -18.60 -7.75 1.87
CA GLY A 419 -18.60 -6.66 0.90
C GLY A 419 -17.19 -6.19 0.53
N ASN A 420 -16.26 -6.21 1.50
CA ASN A 420 -14.83 -5.95 1.26
C ASN A 420 -14.24 -6.90 0.21
N TYR A 421 -14.64 -8.17 0.22
CA TYR A 421 -14.16 -9.18 -0.74
C TYR A 421 -14.65 -8.89 -2.16
N GLY A 422 -15.95 -8.63 -2.32
CA GLY A 422 -16.57 -8.29 -3.60
C GLY A 422 -16.09 -6.96 -4.19
N MET A 423 -15.48 -6.11 -3.37
CA MET A 423 -14.93 -4.81 -3.77
C MET A 423 -13.41 -4.76 -3.78
N CYS A 424 -12.76 -5.90 -3.95
CA CYS A 424 -11.30 -6.02 -4.07
C CYS A 424 -10.55 -5.49 -2.83
N GLY A 425 -10.91 -5.99 -1.64
CA GLY A 425 -10.14 -5.73 -0.42
C GLY A 425 -8.75 -6.39 -0.46
N ARG A 426 -7.95 -6.18 0.57
CA ARG A 426 -6.53 -6.60 0.62
C ARG A 426 -6.30 -8.08 0.28
N ALA A 427 -7.18 -8.96 0.72
CA ALA A 427 -7.10 -10.40 0.46
C ALA A 427 -7.41 -10.80 -1.00
N TYR A 428 -7.90 -9.89 -1.82
CA TYR A 428 -8.23 -10.10 -3.25
C TYR A 428 -7.19 -9.47 -4.19
N ASP A 429 -6.01 -9.27 -3.67
CA ASP A 429 -4.83 -8.94 -4.42
C ASP A 429 -4.96 -7.68 -5.29
N PRO A 430 -5.39 -6.52 -4.74
CA PRO A 430 -5.23 -5.28 -5.48
C PRO A 430 -3.75 -5.01 -5.78
N THR A 431 -3.45 -4.49 -6.95
CA THR A 431 -2.10 -4.05 -7.31
C THR A 431 -1.62 -3.03 -6.30
N MET A 432 -2.47 -2.04 -5.98
CA MET A 432 -2.28 -1.13 -4.85
C MET A 432 -3.64 -0.74 -4.26
N MET A 433 -3.63 -0.40 -2.97
CA MET A 433 -4.84 -0.10 -2.19
C MET A 433 -4.57 1.00 -1.17
N TRP A 434 -5.50 1.93 -1.04
CA TRP A 434 -5.41 3.05 -0.09
C TRP A 434 -6.72 3.29 0.66
N MET A 435 -6.61 4.04 1.74
CA MET A 435 -7.75 4.51 2.52
C MET A 435 -7.77 6.03 2.58
N TRP A 436 -8.98 6.63 2.58
CA TRP A 436 -9.15 8.03 2.98
C TRP A 436 -9.16 8.15 4.50
N PRO A 437 -8.87 9.35 5.07
CA PRO A 437 -8.75 9.53 6.53
C PRO A 437 -10.03 9.24 7.32
N ASN A 438 -11.20 9.39 6.67
CA ASN A 438 -12.52 9.09 7.23
C ASN A 438 -12.92 7.61 7.15
N ALA A 439 -12.19 6.79 6.40
CA ALA A 439 -12.56 5.40 6.12
C ALA A 439 -12.60 4.53 7.39
N ARG A 440 -13.34 3.42 7.32
CA ARG A 440 -13.41 2.40 8.38
C ARG A 440 -13.40 1.01 7.76
N ILE A 441 -12.69 0.09 8.40
CA ILE A 441 -12.61 -1.31 7.97
C ILE A 441 -12.79 -2.26 9.15
N SER A 442 -13.75 -3.18 9.06
CA SER A 442 -13.93 -4.27 10.04
C SER A 442 -14.90 -5.33 9.52
N VAL A 443 -15.12 -6.39 10.30
CA VAL A 443 -16.12 -7.43 9.97
C VAL A 443 -17.53 -6.84 9.89
N MET A 444 -17.88 -5.90 10.77
CA MET A 444 -19.16 -5.17 10.79
C MET A 444 -18.99 -3.86 11.54
N GLY A 445 -19.95 -2.97 11.48
CA GLY A 445 -19.94 -1.72 12.26
C GLY A 445 -19.89 -1.98 13.77
N GLY A 446 -19.17 -1.12 14.51
CA GLY A 446 -18.96 -1.30 15.96
C GLY A 446 -20.26 -1.40 16.78
N GLU A 447 -21.26 -0.58 16.47
CA GLU A 447 -22.58 -0.66 17.12
C GLU A 447 -23.30 -1.99 16.88
N GLN A 448 -23.22 -2.49 15.64
CA GLN A 448 -23.81 -3.78 15.28
C GLN A 448 -23.07 -4.92 15.99
N ALA A 449 -21.75 -4.90 16.00
CA ALA A 449 -20.92 -5.88 16.71
C ALA A 449 -21.23 -5.88 18.21
N ALA A 450 -21.33 -4.70 18.82
CA ALA A 450 -21.67 -4.55 20.22
C ALA A 450 -23.06 -5.11 20.54
N GLY A 451 -24.05 -4.89 19.68
CA GLY A 451 -25.40 -5.48 19.82
C GLY A 451 -25.36 -7.00 19.83
N VAL A 452 -24.74 -7.60 18.81
CA VAL A 452 -24.63 -9.07 18.67
C VAL A 452 -23.87 -9.70 19.86
N LEU A 453 -22.70 -9.15 20.21
CA LEU A 453 -21.87 -9.70 21.29
C LEU A 453 -22.54 -9.55 22.67
N THR A 454 -23.27 -8.46 22.89
CA THR A 454 -24.05 -8.25 24.11
C THR A 454 -25.17 -9.30 24.25
N GLN A 455 -25.89 -9.57 23.16
CA GLN A 455 -26.91 -10.61 23.13
C GLN A 455 -26.31 -11.99 23.42
N VAL A 456 -25.24 -12.37 22.70
CA VAL A 456 -24.58 -13.68 22.89
C VAL A 456 -24.09 -13.86 24.33
N LYS A 457 -23.44 -12.82 24.90
CA LYS A 457 -22.96 -12.88 26.28
C LYS A 457 -24.14 -12.98 27.29
N GLY A 458 -25.24 -12.26 27.04
CA GLY A 458 -26.44 -12.36 27.84
C GLY A 458 -27.01 -13.78 27.85
N GLU A 459 -27.11 -14.43 26.69
CA GLU A 459 -27.55 -15.82 26.55
C GLU A 459 -26.64 -16.80 27.30
N VAL A 460 -25.31 -16.60 27.25
CA VAL A 460 -24.33 -17.43 27.98
C VAL A 460 -24.50 -17.28 29.49
N LEU A 461 -24.64 -16.03 29.98
CA LEU A 461 -24.87 -15.77 31.41
C LEU A 461 -26.19 -16.41 31.91
N GLN A 462 -27.25 -16.27 31.13
CA GLN A 462 -28.56 -16.88 31.47
C GLN A 462 -28.47 -18.41 31.57
N ARG A 463 -27.76 -19.08 30.65
CA ARG A 463 -27.54 -20.53 30.69
C ARG A 463 -26.71 -20.98 31.90
N SER A 464 -25.82 -20.13 32.43
CA SER A 464 -25.02 -20.39 33.63
C SER A 464 -25.73 -19.98 34.94
N GLY A 465 -27.00 -19.54 34.89
CA GLY A 465 -27.77 -19.09 36.05
C GLY A 465 -27.37 -17.69 36.55
N ASN A 466 -26.58 -16.96 35.76
CA ASN A 466 -26.14 -15.61 36.06
C ASN A 466 -26.90 -14.58 35.21
N SER A 467 -26.93 -13.34 35.68
CA SER A 467 -27.43 -12.19 34.93
C SER A 467 -26.48 -11.01 35.14
N TRP A 468 -26.47 -10.07 34.25
CA TRP A 468 -25.81 -8.79 34.44
C TRP A 468 -26.82 -7.66 34.52
N ASN A 469 -26.45 -6.60 35.22
CA ASN A 469 -27.29 -5.42 35.31
C ASN A 469 -27.11 -4.52 34.07
N ASP A 470 -27.98 -3.52 33.93
CA ASP A 470 -27.97 -2.62 32.78
C ASP A 470 -26.66 -1.83 32.66
N GLU A 471 -26.03 -1.46 33.78
CA GLU A 471 -24.74 -0.73 33.77
C GLU A 471 -23.60 -1.60 33.25
N GLU A 472 -23.52 -2.85 33.72
CA GLU A 472 -22.53 -3.83 33.24
C GLU A 472 -22.70 -4.13 31.73
N GLN A 473 -23.98 -4.27 31.30
CA GLN A 473 -24.34 -4.50 29.91
C GLN A 473 -23.93 -3.31 29.05
N GLN A 474 -24.22 -2.09 29.47
CA GLN A 474 -23.86 -0.87 28.74
C GLN A 474 -22.35 -0.66 28.70
N ALA A 475 -21.64 -0.90 29.81
CA ALA A 475 -20.17 -0.82 29.84
C ALA A 475 -19.53 -1.83 28.89
N PHE A 476 -20.04 -3.06 28.84
CA PHE A 476 -19.57 -4.07 27.88
C PHE A 476 -19.84 -3.64 26.44
N LYS A 477 -21.04 -3.16 26.14
CA LYS A 477 -21.41 -2.65 24.81
C LYS A 477 -20.46 -1.53 24.38
N GLN A 478 -20.22 -0.57 25.27
CA GLN A 478 -19.33 0.56 24.99
C GLN A 478 -17.88 0.10 24.72
N SER A 479 -17.37 -0.88 25.49
CA SER A 479 -16.02 -1.42 25.28
C SER A 479 -15.84 -2.05 23.90
N ILE A 480 -16.88 -2.71 23.37
CA ILE A 480 -16.86 -3.30 22.02
C ILE A 480 -16.88 -2.20 20.96
N VAL A 481 -17.72 -1.18 21.12
CA VAL A 481 -17.77 -0.04 20.18
C VAL A 481 -16.39 0.64 20.09
N GLU A 482 -15.77 0.91 21.24
CA GLU A 482 -14.44 1.53 21.31
C GLU A 482 -13.36 0.65 20.64
N LEU A 483 -13.39 -0.67 20.91
CA LEU A 483 -12.47 -1.62 20.29
C LEU A 483 -12.57 -1.59 18.75
N TYR A 484 -13.81 -1.68 18.23
CA TYR A 484 -14.06 -1.68 16.78
C TYR A 484 -13.70 -0.33 16.12
N ASN A 485 -14.02 0.78 16.79
CA ASN A 485 -13.66 2.11 16.30
C ASN A 485 -12.14 2.30 16.23
N ARG A 486 -11.41 1.81 17.23
CA ARG A 486 -9.94 1.84 17.26
C ARG A 486 -9.34 0.95 16.17
N GLN A 487 -9.77 -0.31 16.10
CA GLN A 487 -9.20 -1.29 15.17
C GLN A 487 -9.63 -1.07 13.71
N GLY A 488 -10.80 -0.48 13.49
CA GLY A 488 -11.29 -0.13 12.16
C GLY A 488 -10.76 1.20 11.63
N HIS A 489 -9.95 1.93 12.40
CA HIS A 489 -9.42 3.23 12.01
C HIS A 489 -8.33 3.10 10.93
N PRO A 490 -8.25 4.02 9.94
CA PRO A 490 -7.22 3.97 8.88
C PRO A 490 -5.80 3.90 9.42
N TYR A 491 -5.45 4.63 10.45
CA TYR A 491 -4.12 4.60 11.05
C TYR A 491 -3.78 3.24 11.65
N TYR A 492 -4.75 2.57 12.27
CA TYR A 492 -4.55 1.22 12.79
C TYR A 492 -4.31 0.21 11.66
N ALA A 493 -5.09 0.32 10.58
CA ALA A 493 -4.98 -0.53 9.39
C ALA A 493 -3.64 -0.30 8.67
N SER A 494 -3.32 0.95 8.37
CA SER A 494 -2.12 1.33 7.63
C SER A 494 -0.82 1.06 8.42
N ALA A 495 -0.86 1.23 9.75
CA ALA A 495 0.25 0.85 10.63
C ALA A 495 0.60 -0.65 10.53
N ARG A 496 -0.37 -1.49 10.16
CA ARG A 496 -0.23 -2.95 9.98
C ARG A 496 -0.12 -3.39 8.53
N LEU A 497 -0.01 -2.42 7.60
CA LEU A 497 0.06 -2.66 6.16
C LEU A 497 -1.14 -3.45 5.61
N TRP A 498 -2.36 -3.13 6.09
CA TRP A 498 -3.59 -3.64 5.49
C TRP A 498 -3.95 -2.87 4.21
N ASP A 499 -3.31 -1.75 3.99
CA ASP A 499 -3.30 -0.92 2.78
C ASP A 499 -1.88 -0.51 2.41
N ASP A 500 -1.73 0.28 1.38
CA ASP A 500 -0.45 0.83 0.92
C ASP A 500 -0.29 2.31 1.32
N GLY A 501 -1.24 2.88 2.07
CA GLY A 501 -1.16 4.22 2.64
C GLY A 501 -2.51 4.90 2.84
N ILE A 502 -2.48 6.04 3.52
CA ILE A 502 -3.65 6.92 3.71
C ILE A 502 -3.48 8.12 2.79
N LEU A 503 -4.50 8.40 1.97
CA LEU A 503 -4.48 9.49 0.99
C LEU A 503 -5.32 10.67 1.45
N ASP A 504 -4.80 11.87 1.21
CA ASP A 504 -5.64 13.04 1.08
C ASP A 504 -6.60 12.82 -0.11
N PRO A 505 -7.93 12.97 0.06
CA PRO A 505 -8.88 12.81 -1.04
C PRO A 505 -8.52 13.58 -2.31
N LYS A 506 -7.96 14.77 -2.19
CA LYS A 506 -7.52 15.60 -3.32
C LYS A 506 -6.41 14.97 -4.15
N ASP A 507 -5.53 14.20 -3.53
CA ASP A 507 -4.39 13.56 -4.18
C ASP A 507 -4.77 12.26 -4.90
N THR A 508 -6.01 11.77 -4.72
CA THR A 508 -6.45 10.46 -5.22
C THR A 508 -6.20 10.30 -6.72
N ARG A 509 -6.57 11.29 -7.54
CA ARG A 509 -6.34 11.24 -8.99
C ARG A 509 -4.84 11.13 -9.33
N LYS A 510 -4.01 11.94 -8.69
CA LYS A 510 -2.56 11.95 -8.89
C LYS A 510 -1.94 10.60 -8.55
N VAL A 511 -2.27 10.05 -7.38
CA VAL A 511 -1.76 8.76 -6.90
C VAL A 511 -2.21 7.62 -7.80
N LEU A 512 -3.49 7.58 -8.18
CA LEU A 512 -4.01 6.57 -9.11
C LEU A 512 -3.35 6.65 -10.49
N SER A 513 -3.07 7.85 -11.00
CA SER A 513 -2.36 8.04 -12.26
C SER A 513 -0.95 7.44 -12.22
N GLN A 514 -0.19 7.71 -11.16
CA GLN A 514 1.15 7.17 -10.96
C GLN A 514 1.12 5.65 -10.84
N ALA A 515 0.19 5.12 -10.02
CA ALA A 515 0.03 3.70 -9.82
C ALA A 515 -0.38 2.96 -11.12
N LEU A 516 -1.29 3.55 -11.89
CA LEU A 516 -1.73 2.99 -13.17
C LEU A 516 -0.60 2.95 -14.19
N LYS A 517 0.18 4.04 -14.31
CA LYS A 517 1.36 4.08 -15.18
C LYS A 517 2.37 3.01 -14.77
N ALA A 518 2.67 2.89 -13.49
CA ALA A 518 3.58 1.87 -12.97
C ALA A 518 3.08 0.43 -13.27
N ALA A 519 1.79 0.17 -13.09
CA ALA A 519 1.22 -1.15 -13.34
C ALA A 519 1.22 -1.54 -14.82
N LEU A 520 1.12 -0.57 -15.71
CA LEU A 520 1.13 -0.81 -17.17
C LEU A 520 2.54 -1.10 -17.73
N ASN A 521 3.61 -1.06 -16.93
CA ASN A 521 4.92 -1.59 -17.34
C ASN A 521 4.88 -3.11 -17.53
N ALA A 522 4.04 -3.81 -16.77
CA ALA A 522 3.85 -5.24 -16.91
C ALA A 522 2.81 -5.56 -18.01
N PRO A 523 3.01 -6.65 -18.78
CA PRO A 523 1.99 -7.10 -19.72
C PRO A 523 0.76 -7.61 -18.96
N ILE A 524 -0.42 -7.14 -19.34
CA ILE A 524 -1.68 -7.61 -18.76
C ILE A 524 -1.94 -9.05 -19.21
N GLN A 525 -2.03 -9.95 -18.24
CA GLN A 525 -2.26 -11.37 -18.47
C GLN A 525 -3.69 -11.65 -18.96
N THR A 526 -3.92 -12.85 -19.49
CA THR A 526 -5.26 -13.31 -19.85
C THR A 526 -5.94 -13.86 -18.62
N SER A 527 -7.10 -13.30 -18.28
CA SER A 527 -7.90 -13.77 -17.14
C SER A 527 -8.66 -15.03 -17.47
N GLU A 528 -8.62 -16.01 -16.58
CA GLU A 528 -9.41 -17.24 -16.62
C GLU A 528 -10.35 -17.26 -15.41
N PHE A 529 -11.61 -17.61 -15.64
CA PHE A 529 -12.63 -17.62 -14.59
C PHE A 529 -13.01 -19.05 -14.23
N GLY A 530 -13.20 -19.29 -12.93
CA GLY A 530 -13.75 -20.53 -12.42
C GLY A 530 -15.24 -20.70 -12.75
N ILE A 531 -15.82 -21.84 -12.35
CA ILE A 531 -17.23 -22.14 -12.61
C ILE A 531 -18.12 -21.29 -11.69
N PHE A 532 -18.96 -20.46 -12.29
CA PHE A 532 -19.98 -19.70 -11.57
C PHE A 532 -21.19 -20.59 -11.30
N ARG A 533 -21.65 -20.63 -10.06
CA ARG A 533 -22.91 -21.30 -9.69
C ARG A 533 -24.09 -20.50 -10.22
N MET A 534 -24.98 -21.15 -10.99
CA MET A 534 -26.17 -20.53 -11.59
C MET A 534 -27.38 -20.58 -10.64
#